data_3e5f7f92fed28386dcb4a496201e8629
#
_entry.id   3e5f7f92fed28386dcb4a496201e8629
#
_cell.length_a   1.000
_cell.length_b   1.000
_cell.length_c   1.000
_cell.angle_alpha   90.00
_cell.angle_beta   90.00
_cell.angle_gamma   90.00
#
_symmetry.space_group_name_H-M   'P 1'
#
loop_
_entity.id
_entity.type
_entity.pdbx_description
1 polymer ?
#
loop_
_entity_poly.entity_id
_entity_poly.type
_entity_poly.pdbx_seq_one_letter_code
_entity_poly.pdbx_strand_id
1 'polypeptide(L)'
;MDLFEKFNINTNNKHLYDVAFTHASYATIHDLDYNYERLEFLGDSILSLIVSEYLYKKYPHYEEGELTKIRSNYVCQNALIYYSEVLGLSNYLHVSAEESNLTKNELVSISADLFESFLGAIFIDQGINFAKNFVSDFIFKYIDQEKIFFEDYKSAMKEYGDAEEVEISYEILDEHGVPHDKTFVMSCLIDGEEMGVGKGKNKKEAQQSAAKSAMHKLGIGEIK
;
A
#
# COMPACT_ATOMS: atom_id res chain seq x y z
N MET A 1 17.82 9.43 -17.13
CA MET A 1 17.19 8.49 -18.08
C MET A 1 15.75 8.93 -18.22
N ASP A 2 15.28 9.09 -19.44
CA ASP A 2 13.89 9.47 -19.72
C ASP A 2 12.95 8.33 -19.27
N LEU A 3 11.75 8.70 -18.74
CA LEU A 3 10.72 7.76 -18.30
C LEU A 3 10.39 6.71 -19.38
N PHE A 4 10.23 7.18 -20.61
CA PHE A 4 9.84 6.34 -21.75
C PHE A 4 10.92 5.34 -22.14
N GLU A 5 12.18 5.74 -22.11
CA GLU A 5 13.32 4.83 -22.33
C GLU A 5 13.42 3.80 -21.20
N LYS A 6 13.26 4.25 -19.96
CA LYS A 6 13.37 3.39 -18.77
C LYS A 6 12.37 2.23 -18.77
N PHE A 7 11.14 2.50 -19.19
CA PHE A 7 10.05 1.53 -19.18
C PHE A 7 9.68 0.98 -20.56
N ASN A 8 10.50 1.29 -21.58
CA ASN A 8 10.30 0.80 -22.95
C ASN A 8 8.93 1.20 -23.53
N ILE A 9 8.45 2.41 -23.16
CA ILE A 9 7.16 2.96 -23.58
C ILE A 9 7.34 3.73 -24.86
N ASN A 10 6.70 3.27 -25.93
CA ASN A 10 6.64 4.00 -27.18
C ASN A 10 5.28 4.69 -27.33
N THR A 11 5.23 5.98 -27.08
CA THR A 11 3.97 6.75 -27.04
C THR A 11 4.03 8.01 -27.90
N ASN A 12 2.88 8.38 -28.47
CA ASN A 12 2.61 9.69 -29.01
C ASN A 12 1.80 10.58 -28.04
N ASN A 13 1.39 10.04 -26.89
CA ASN A 13 0.57 10.72 -25.90
C ASN A 13 1.36 11.00 -24.60
N LYS A 14 2.43 11.78 -24.71
CA LYS A 14 3.26 12.16 -23.54
C LYS A 14 2.46 12.89 -22.47
N HIS A 15 1.47 13.69 -22.87
CA HIS A 15 0.60 14.43 -21.96
C HIS A 15 -0.13 13.52 -20.97
N LEU A 16 -0.52 12.30 -21.36
CA LEU A 16 -1.15 11.35 -20.44
C LEU A 16 -0.23 10.98 -19.26
N TYR A 17 1.06 10.88 -19.49
CA TYR A 17 2.06 10.61 -18.45
C TYR A 17 2.36 11.86 -17.61
N ASP A 18 2.31 13.07 -18.22
CA ASP A 18 2.36 14.31 -17.43
C ASP A 18 1.18 14.39 -16.46
N VAL A 19 -0.03 14.02 -16.89
CA VAL A 19 -1.21 13.90 -16.01
C VAL A 19 -0.96 12.90 -14.86
N ALA A 20 -0.39 11.73 -15.16
CA ALA A 20 -0.14 10.68 -14.16
C ALA A 20 0.84 11.10 -13.05
N PHE A 21 1.67 12.10 -13.29
CA PHE A 21 2.64 12.61 -12.33
C PHE A 21 2.30 14.02 -11.83
N THR A 22 1.12 14.57 -12.13
CA THR A 22 0.69 15.88 -11.67
C THR A 22 -0.17 15.77 -10.41
N HIS A 23 0.38 16.19 -9.27
CA HIS A 23 -0.37 16.28 -8.01
C HIS A 23 -1.39 17.42 -8.05
N ALA A 24 -2.49 17.29 -7.28
CA ALA A 24 -3.57 18.28 -7.23
C ALA A 24 -3.08 19.68 -6.84
N SER A 25 -2.10 19.81 -5.96
CA SER A 25 -1.52 21.10 -5.57
C SER A 25 -0.80 21.81 -6.72
N TYR A 26 -0.04 21.03 -7.50
CA TYR A 26 0.63 21.59 -8.70
C TYR A 26 -0.40 22.04 -9.72
N ALA A 27 -1.43 21.23 -9.96
CA ALA A 27 -2.53 21.58 -10.85
C ALA A 27 -3.22 22.88 -10.43
N THR A 28 -3.49 23.05 -9.13
CA THR A 28 -4.13 24.28 -8.59
C THR A 28 -3.28 25.52 -8.85
N ILE A 29 -1.97 25.48 -8.60
CA ILE A 29 -1.09 26.66 -8.75
C ILE A 29 -0.90 27.02 -10.22
N HIS A 30 -0.91 26.03 -11.11
CA HIS A 30 -0.70 26.23 -12.54
C HIS A 30 -1.98 26.32 -13.37
N ASP A 31 -3.16 26.42 -12.69
CA ASP A 31 -4.49 26.51 -13.32
C ASP A 31 -4.73 25.40 -14.35
N LEU A 32 -4.32 24.15 -14.00
CA LEU A 32 -4.51 22.97 -14.82
C LEU A 32 -5.86 22.33 -14.48
N ASP A 33 -6.56 21.83 -15.49
CA ASP A 33 -7.85 21.14 -15.34
C ASP A 33 -7.70 19.61 -15.16
N TYR A 34 -6.49 19.14 -14.86
CA TYR A 34 -6.15 17.74 -14.68
C TYR A 34 -5.19 17.51 -13.51
N ASN A 35 -5.28 16.34 -12.89
CA ASN A 35 -4.33 15.77 -11.95
C ASN A 35 -4.34 14.25 -12.07
N TYR A 36 -3.55 13.55 -11.24
CA TYR A 36 -3.38 12.10 -11.32
C TYR A 36 -4.55 11.27 -10.78
N GLU A 37 -5.45 11.81 -9.96
CA GLU A 37 -6.45 11.06 -9.18
C GLU A 37 -7.36 10.15 -10.01
N ARG A 38 -7.74 10.58 -11.21
CA ARG A 38 -8.55 9.74 -12.10
C ARG A 38 -7.79 8.56 -12.69
N LEU A 39 -6.50 8.72 -12.91
CA LEU A 39 -5.62 7.65 -13.38
C LEU A 39 -5.28 6.69 -12.25
N GLU A 40 -5.09 7.18 -11.04
CA GLU A 40 -4.95 6.41 -9.80
C GLU A 40 -6.16 5.47 -9.62
N PHE A 41 -7.38 6.02 -9.62
CA PHE A 41 -8.62 5.23 -9.52
C PHE A 41 -8.68 4.09 -10.55
N LEU A 42 -8.28 4.37 -11.79
CA LEU A 42 -8.25 3.35 -12.85
C LEU A 42 -7.13 2.33 -12.61
N GLY A 43 -5.94 2.81 -12.22
CA GLY A 43 -4.76 2.00 -11.98
C GLY A 43 -4.94 0.99 -10.85
N ASP A 44 -5.58 1.39 -9.73
CA ASP A 44 -5.97 0.48 -8.65
C ASP A 44 -6.79 -0.70 -9.18
N SER A 45 -7.84 -0.40 -9.97
CA SER A 45 -8.69 -1.44 -10.55
C SER A 45 -7.93 -2.37 -11.49
N ILE A 46 -7.01 -1.84 -12.30
CA ILE A 46 -6.18 -2.62 -13.23
C ILE A 46 -5.18 -3.48 -12.46
N LEU A 47 -4.52 -2.93 -11.45
CA LEU A 47 -3.59 -3.68 -10.60
C LEU A 47 -4.30 -4.85 -9.91
N SER A 48 -5.44 -4.57 -9.28
CA SER A 48 -6.27 -5.55 -8.61
C SER A 48 -6.71 -6.68 -9.54
N LEU A 49 -7.11 -6.35 -10.78
CA LEU A 49 -7.47 -7.33 -11.81
C LEU A 49 -6.28 -8.23 -12.18
N ILE A 50 -5.12 -7.63 -12.48
CA ILE A 50 -3.94 -8.36 -12.95
C ILE A 50 -3.40 -9.28 -11.86
N VAL A 51 -3.29 -8.78 -10.62
CA VAL A 51 -2.83 -9.59 -9.48
C VAL A 51 -3.84 -10.71 -9.18
N SER A 52 -5.15 -10.44 -9.21
CA SER A 52 -6.19 -11.45 -9.00
C SER A 52 -6.11 -12.57 -10.05
N GLU A 53 -5.95 -12.22 -11.33
CA GLU A 53 -5.81 -13.21 -12.41
C GLU A 53 -4.58 -14.10 -12.21
N TYR A 54 -3.47 -13.49 -11.79
CA TYR A 54 -2.24 -14.23 -11.51
C TYR A 54 -2.42 -15.20 -10.34
N LEU A 55 -2.95 -14.75 -9.21
CA LEU A 55 -3.17 -15.56 -8.01
C LEU A 55 -4.15 -16.71 -8.28
N TYR A 56 -5.25 -16.44 -9.00
CA TYR A 56 -6.22 -17.44 -9.39
C TYR A 56 -5.59 -18.59 -10.19
N LYS A 57 -4.67 -18.27 -11.10
CA LYS A 57 -3.94 -19.29 -11.89
C LYS A 57 -2.87 -20.00 -11.08
N LYS A 58 -2.18 -19.28 -10.21
CA LYS A 58 -1.06 -19.81 -9.42
C LYS A 58 -1.53 -20.75 -8.30
N TYR A 59 -2.66 -20.44 -7.68
CA TYR A 59 -3.18 -21.17 -6.52
C TYR A 59 -4.56 -21.78 -6.80
N PRO A 60 -4.66 -22.81 -7.66
CA PRO A 60 -5.93 -23.34 -8.14
C PRO A 60 -6.77 -24.05 -7.06
N HIS A 61 -6.19 -24.31 -5.89
CA HIS A 61 -6.87 -24.99 -4.77
C HIS A 61 -7.26 -24.04 -3.63
N TYR A 62 -6.90 -22.76 -3.73
CA TYR A 62 -7.22 -21.76 -2.69
C TYR A 62 -8.64 -21.24 -2.88
N GLU A 63 -9.31 -21.03 -1.75
CA GLU A 63 -10.63 -20.44 -1.72
C GLU A 63 -10.57 -18.90 -1.85
N GLU A 64 -11.72 -18.27 -2.06
CA GLU A 64 -11.84 -16.82 -2.28
C GLU A 64 -11.20 -16.01 -1.15
N GLY A 65 -11.41 -16.40 0.11
CA GLY A 65 -10.86 -15.72 1.28
C GLY A 65 -9.32 -15.73 1.31
N GLU A 66 -8.70 -16.87 0.97
CA GLU A 66 -7.25 -17.01 0.90
C GLU A 66 -6.65 -16.15 -0.23
N LEU A 67 -7.27 -16.21 -1.41
CA LEU A 67 -6.83 -15.40 -2.56
C LEU A 67 -6.97 -13.90 -2.28
N THR A 68 -8.03 -13.49 -1.60
CA THR A 68 -8.25 -12.09 -1.20
C THR A 68 -7.22 -11.62 -0.16
N LYS A 69 -6.88 -12.46 0.83
CA LYS A 69 -5.84 -12.18 1.84
C LYS A 69 -4.46 -12.02 1.17
N ILE A 70 -4.11 -12.92 0.24
CA ILE A 70 -2.83 -12.82 -0.49
C ILE A 70 -2.81 -11.58 -1.38
N ARG A 71 -3.87 -11.31 -2.14
CA ARG A 71 -3.96 -10.11 -2.99
C ARG A 71 -3.73 -8.85 -2.18
N SER A 72 -4.39 -8.71 -1.02
CA SER A 72 -4.29 -7.50 -0.18
C SER A 72 -2.84 -7.20 0.24
N ASN A 73 -2.00 -8.21 0.42
CA ASN A 73 -0.58 -8.00 0.71
C ASN A 73 0.19 -7.33 -0.44
N TYR A 74 -0.20 -7.58 -1.69
CA TYR A 74 0.53 -7.09 -2.87
C TYR A 74 -0.07 -5.84 -3.53
N VAL A 75 -1.28 -5.43 -3.10
CA VAL A 75 -1.93 -4.19 -3.57
C VAL A 75 -2.17 -3.20 -2.43
N CYS A 76 -1.60 -3.42 -1.23
CA CYS A 76 -1.69 -2.48 -0.11
C CYS A 76 -0.77 -1.29 -0.31
N GLN A 77 -1.04 -0.20 0.39
CA GLN A 77 -0.27 1.03 0.33
C GLN A 77 1.24 0.80 0.51
N ASN A 78 1.66 -0.03 1.48
CA ASN A 78 3.07 -0.33 1.71
C ASN A 78 3.75 -1.00 0.51
N ALA A 79 3.03 -1.91 -0.17
CA ALA A 79 3.53 -2.54 -1.38
C ALA A 79 3.69 -1.52 -2.52
N LEU A 80 2.69 -0.66 -2.72
CA LEU A 80 2.70 0.38 -3.76
C LEU A 80 3.83 1.39 -3.56
N ILE A 81 4.04 1.83 -2.31
CA ILE A 81 5.19 2.68 -1.94
C ILE A 81 6.50 2.02 -2.33
N TYR A 82 6.67 0.76 -1.93
CA TYR A 82 7.88 0.00 -2.25
C TYR A 82 8.10 -0.11 -3.77
N TYR A 83 7.05 -0.40 -4.55
CA TYR A 83 7.16 -0.47 -6.01
C TYR A 83 7.51 0.88 -6.61
N SER A 84 6.87 1.95 -6.15
CA SER A 84 7.16 3.32 -6.59
C SER A 84 8.61 3.72 -6.32
N GLU A 85 9.14 3.40 -5.13
CA GLU A 85 10.53 3.65 -4.76
C GLU A 85 11.51 2.87 -5.65
N VAL A 86 11.28 1.56 -5.84
CA VAL A 86 12.12 0.72 -6.71
C VAL A 86 12.13 1.24 -8.15
N LEU A 87 10.99 1.71 -8.62
CA LEU A 87 10.84 2.29 -9.95
C LEU A 87 11.34 3.75 -10.02
N GLY A 88 11.55 4.42 -8.88
CA GLY A 88 11.98 5.82 -8.80
C GLY A 88 10.96 6.78 -9.40
N LEU A 89 9.65 6.52 -9.20
CA LEU A 89 8.57 7.30 -9.80
C LEU A 89 8.48 8.72 -9.24
N SER A 90 8.88 8.93 -7.99
CA SER A 90 8.92 10.24 -7.34
C SER A 90 9.81 11.27 -8.07
N ASN A 91 10.76 10.82 -8.88
CA ASN A 91 11.61 11.71 -9.68
C ASN A 91 10.84 12.42 -10.80
N TYR A 92 9.64 11.97 -11.13
CA TYR A 92 8.78 12.52 -12.17
C TYR A 92 7.62 13.35 -11.62
N LEU A 93 7.44 13.37 -10.28
CA LEU A 93 6.35 14.05 -9.61
C LEU A 93 6.41 15.58 -9.78
N HIS A 94 5.31 16.14 -10.25
CA HIS A 94 5.03 17.57 -10.24
C HIS A 94 4.20 17.91 -9.00
N VAL A 95 4.81 18.60 -8.05
CA VAL A 95 4.20 19.05 -6.78
C VAL A 95 4.53 20.52 -6.57
N SER A 96 3.69 21.26 -5.83
CA SER A 96 3.93 22.68 -5.58
C SER A 96 5.17 22.91 -4.71
N ALA A 97 5.87 24.05 -4.92
CA ALA A 97 7.03 24.41 -4.10
C ALA A 97 6.68 24.65 -2.63
N GLU A 98 5.45 25.10 -2.34
CA GLU A 98 4.94 25.30 -0.98
C GLU A 98 4.73 23.96 -0.26
N GLU A 99 4.37 22.93 -1.00
CA GLU A 99 4.29 21.52 -0.54
C GLU A 99 5.62 20.76 -0.66
N SER A 100 6.71 21.40 -1.12
CA SER A 100 8.05 20.80 -0.98
C SER A 100 8.47 20.61 0.50
N ASN A 101 7.70 21.20 1.42
CA ASN A 101 7.73 20.90 2.86
C ASN A 101 6.74 19.78 3.28
N LEU A 102 6.28 18.95 2.32
CA LEU A 102 5.46 17.79 2.62
C LEU A 102 6.11 16.97 3.73
N THR A 103 5.31 16.63 4.71
CA THR A 103 5.75 15.71 5.75
C THR A 103 6.14 14.38 5.11
N LYS A 104 7.01 13.64 5.75
CA LYS A 104 7.41 12.32 5.27
C LYS A 104 6.19 11.41 5.00
N ASN A 105 5.12 11.57 5.76
CA ASN A 105 3.89 10.79 5.61
C ASN A 105 3.09 11.16 4.35
N GLU A 106 3.04 12.45 3.99
CA GLU A 106 2.37 12.90 2.75
C GLU A 106 3.12 12.43 1.51
N LEU A 107 4.46 12.53 1.51
CA LEU A 107 5.29 11.96 0.42
C LEU A 107 5.11 10.45 0.28
N VAL A 108 4.93 9.75 1.39
CA VAL A 108 4.69 8.31 1.44
C VAL A 108 3.34 7.97 0.78
N SER A 109 2.26 8.70 1.09
CA SER A 109 0.94 8.49 0.46
C SER A 109 1.00 8.74 -1.05
N ILE A 110 1.53 9.90 -1.45
CA ILE A 110 1.69 10.26 -2.87
C ILE A 110 2.49 9.19 -3.63
N SER A 111 3.49 8.57 -3.00
CA SER A 111 4.28 7.53 -3.65
C SER A 111 3.46 6.30 -4.04
N ALA A 112 2.45 5.92 -3.25
CA ALA A 112 1.52 4.85 -3.60
C ALA A 112 0.65 5.26 -4.79
N ASP A 113 0.04 6.44 -4.73
CA ASP A 113 -0.85 6.98 -5.76
C ASP A 113 -0.14 7.09 -7.12
N LEU A 114 1.16 7.45 -7.12
CA LEU A 114 1.98 7.52 -8.34
C LEU A 114 2.13 6.18 -9.05
N PHE A 115 2.25 5.08 -8.30
CA PHE A 115 2.33 3.77 -8.94
C PHE A 115 1.02 3.43 -9.66
N GLU A 116 -0.11 3.67 -9.02
CA GLU A 116 -1.43 3.40 -9.59
C GLU A 116 -1.72 4.32 -10.78
N SER A 117 -1.48 5.61 -10.63
CA SER A 117 -1.71 6.57 -11.72
C SER A 117 -0.84 6.27 -12.95
N PHE A 118 0.42 5.90 -12.73
CA PHE A 118 1.31 5.50 -13.84
C PHE A 118 0.84 4.22 -14.52
N LEU A 119 0.37 3.21 -13.75
CA LEU A 119 -0.23 2.00 -14.31
C LEU A 119 -1.52 2.31 -15.09
N GLY A 120 -2.34 3.23 -14.60
CA GLY A 120 -3.53 3.73 -15.30
C GLY A 120 -3.19 4.37 -16.65
N ALA A 121 -2.13 5.19 -16.68
CA ALA A 121 -1.64 5.80 -17.92
C ALA A 121 -1.11 4.73 -18.91
N ILE A 122 -0.30 3.78 -18.44
CA ILE A 122 0.17 2.65 -19.25
C ILE A 122 -1.02 1.89 -19.85
N PHE A 123 -2.04 1.60 -19.07
CA PHE A 123 -3.21 0.87 -19.55
C PHE A 123 -3.96 1.62 -20.65
N ILE A 124 -4.19 2.92 -20.48
CA ILE A 124 -4.89 3.74 -21.50
C ILE A 124 -4.08 3.85 -22.79
N ASP A 125 -2.77 4.04 -22.69
CA ASP A 125 -1.90 4.28 -23.83
C ASP A 125 -1.50 3.00 -24.57
N GLN A 126 -1.11 1.96 -23.84
CA GLN A 126 -0.50 0.74 -24.37
C GLN A 126 -1.43 -0.50 -24.30
N GLY A 127 -2.55 -0.38 -23.59
CA GLY A 127 -3.53 -1.45 -23.39
C GLY A 127 -3.15 -2.49 -22.34
N ILE A 128 -4.11 -3.41 -22.10
CA ILE A 128 -4.03 -4.39 -21.00
C ILE A 128 -2.84 -5.34 -21.08
N ASN A 129 -2.41 -5.73 -22.28
CA ASN A 129 -1.31 -6.68 -22.43
C ASN A 129 0.03 -6.07 -21.99
N PHE A 130 0.26 -4.81 -22.33
CA PHE A 130 1.45 -4.09 -21.87
C PHE A 130 1.41 -3.87 -20.36
N ALA A 131 0.26 -3.45 -19.81
CA ALA A 131 0.08 -3.29 -18.37
C ALA A 131 0.32 -4.62 -17.61
N LYS A 132 -0.15 -5.76 -18.13
CA LYS A 132 0.13 -7.09 -17.57
C LYS A 132 1.61 -7.42 -17.56
N ASN A 133 2.31 -7.17 -18.65
CA ASN A 133 3.76 -7.42 -18.72
C ASN A 133 4.50 -6.53 -17.72
N PHE A 134 4.15 -5.25 -17.65
CA PHE A 134 4.72 -4.31 -16.68
C PHE A 134 4.53 -4.81 -15.24
N VAL A 135 3.31 -5.18 -14.84
CA VAL A 135 3.03 -5.71 -13.50
C VAL A 135 3.75 -7.04 -13.26
N SER A 136 3.79 -7.94 -14.26
CA SER A 136 4.51 -9.22 -14.18
C SER A 136 5.99 -9.01 -13.88
N ASP A 137 6.65 -8.14 -14.61
CA ASP A 137 8.10 -7.91 -14.48
C ASP A 137 8.49 -7.32 -13.13
N PHE A 138 7.59 -6.51 -12.53
CA PHE A 138 7.90 -5.80 -11.30
C PHE A 138 7.30 -6.42 -10.04
N ILE A 139 6.10 -7.05 -10.09
CA ILE A 139 5.36 -7.48 -8.91
C ILE A 139 5.40 -9.00 -8.72
N PHE A 140 5.22 -9.81 -9.77
CA PHE A 140 5.05 -11.26 -9.60
C PHE A 140 6.23 -11.94 -8.94
N LYS A 141 7.44 -11.45 -9.16
CA LYS A 141 8.63 -11.94 -8.45
C LYS A 141 8.51 -11.85 -6.92
N TYR A 142 7.82 -10.83 -6.41
CA TYR A 142 7.60 -10.69 -4.95
C TYR A 142 6.53 -11.63 -4.45
N ILE A 143 5.50 -11.93 -5.28
CA ILE A 143 4.53 -12.98 -5.00
C ILE A 143 5.20 -14.35 -4.97
N ASP A 144 6.11 -14.60 -5.91
CA ASP A 144 6.84 -15.87 -6.01
C ASP A 144 7.83 -16.07 -4.85
N GLN A 145 8.34 -14.98 -4.30
CA GLN A 145 9.23 -14.96 -3.13
C GLN A 145 8.46 -14.87 -1.80
N GLU A 146 7.13 -14.86 -1.83
CA GLU A 146 6.26 -14.71 -0.66
C GLU A 146 6.60 -13.49 0.21
N LYS A 147 7.03 -12.38 -0.44
CA LYS A 147 7.39 -11.17 0.29
C LYS A 147 6.18 -10.57 0.99
N ILE A 148 6.34 -10.28 2.27
CA ILE A 148 5.30 -9.66 3.09
C ILE A 148 5.46 -8.14 3.04
N PHE A 149 4.41 -7.43 2.62
CA PHE A 149 4.31 -5.97 2.64
C PHE A 149 3.33 -5.46 3.69
N PHE A 150 2.29 -6.26 3.94
CA PHE A 150 1.26 -5.94 4.91
C PHE A 150 1.14 -7.09 5.90
N GLU A 151 1.43 -6.77 7.16
CA GLU A 151 1.27 -7.70 8.26
C GLU A 151 0.01 -7.28 9.03
N ASP A 152 -1.07 -8.06 8.89
CA ASP A 152 -2.28 -7.87 9.68
C ASP A 152 -2.17 -8.60 11.03
N TYR A 153 -1.38 -8.00 11.89
CA TYR A 153 -1.14 -8.55 13.24
C TYR A 153 -2.42 -8.67 14.06
N LYS A 154 -3.39 -7.76 13.84
CA LYS A 154 -4.67 -7.80 14.56
C LYS A 154 -5.50 -9.03 14.15
N SER A 155 -5.60 -9.33 12.87
CA SER A 155 -6.26 -10.53 12.37
C SER A 155 -5.51 -11.80 12.80
N ALA A 156 -4.18 -11.78 12.71
CA ALA A 156 -3.37 -12.91 13.18
C ALA A 156 -3.53 -13.17 14.68
N MET A 157 -3.60 -12.11 15.51
CA MET A 157 -3.90 -12.25 16.95
C MET A 157 -5.30 -12.81 17.20
N LYS A 158 -6.28 -12.43 16.38
CA LYS A 158 -7.63 -12.99 16.48
C LYS A 158 -7.63 -14.47 16.12
N GLU A 159 -7.01 -14.86 15.00
CA GLU A 159 -6.85 -16.27 14.59
C GLU A 159 -6.14 -17.09 15.69
N TYR A 160 -5.13 -16.53 16.36
CA TYR A 160 -4.46 -17.13 17.51
C TYR A 160 -5.44 -17.30 18.69
N GLY A 161 -6.21 -16.25 19.03
CA GLY A 161 -7.20 -16.32 20.11
C GLY A 161 -8.26 -17.39 19.87
N ASP A 162 -8.75 -17.50 18.63
CA ASP A 162 -9.73 -18.52 18.23
C ASP A 162 -9.12 -19.94 18.32
N ALA A 163 -7.83 -20.10 17.99
CA ALA A 163 -7.14 -21.41 18.03
C ALA A 163 -6.80 -21.87 19.46
N GLU A 164 -6.38 -20.95 20.32
CA GLU A 164 -5.99 -21.24 21.72
C GLU A 164 -7.15 -21.11 22.71
N GLU A 165 -8.35 -20.77 22.21
CA GLU A 165 -9.57 -20.55 23.01
C GLU A 165 -9.41 -19.43 24.07
N VAL A 166 -8.67 -18.34 23.75
CA VAL A 166 -8.43 -17.18 24.61
C VAL A 166 -9.06 -15.91 24.03
N GLU A 167 -9.47 -14.98 24.91
CA GLU A 167 -10.07 -13.72 24.52
C GLU A 167 -9.00 -12.69 24.14
N ILE A 168 -9.06 -12.15 22.92
CA ILE A 168 -8.20 -11.05 22.47
C ILE A 168 -8.98 -9.73 22.53
N SER A 169 -8.47 -8.78 23.31
CA SER A 169 -9.06 -7.46 23.45
C SER A 169 -8.03 -6.33 23.33
N TYR A 170 -8.51 -5.10 23.12
CA TYR A 170 -7.65 -3.92 22.97
C TYR A 170 -8.18 -2.77 23.79
N GLU A 171 -7.32 -2.15 24.60
CA GLU A 171 -7.65 -1.00 25.42
C GLU A 171 -6.81 0.22 25.07
N ILE A 172 -7.40 1.42 25.20
CA ILE A 172 -6.68 2.68 25.05
C ILE A 172 -5.98 2.97 26.36
N LEU A 173 -4.65 3.03 26.33
CA LEU A 173 -3.85 3.43 27.49
C LEU A 173 -3.67 4.95 27.57
N ASP A 174 -3.52 5.60 26.42
CA ASP A 174 -3.32 7.04 26.36
C ASP A 174 -3.73 7.60 24.98
N GLU A 175 -4.15 8.87 24.98
CA GLU A 175 -4.47 9.65 23.78
C GLU A 175 -3.94 11.07 23.96
N HIS A 176 -2.95 11.47 23.17
CA HIS A 176 -2.33 12.79 23.26
C HIS A 176 -2.04 13.41 21.90
N GLY A 177 -1.79 14.73 21.89
CA GLY A 177 -1.53 15.50 20.68
C GLY A 177 -2.67 16.45 20.31
N VAL A 178 -2.42 17.29 19.31
CA VAL A 178 -3.43 18.24 18.78
C VAL A 178 -4.43 17.51 17.87
N PRO A 179 -5.64 18.07 17.64
CA PRO A 179 -6.70 17.36 16.89
C PRO A 179 -6.29 16.79 15.53
N HIS A 180 -5.35 17.43 14.84
CA HIS A 180 -4.85 17.04 13.52
C HIS A 180 -3.56 16.21 13.57
N ASP A 181 -2.99 15.99 14.77
CA ASP A 181 -1.79 15.17 14.98
C ASP A 181 -1.90 14.38 16.30
N LYS A 182 -2.97 13.61 16.44
CA LYS A 182 -3.20 12.74 17.58
C LYS A 182 -2.32 11.50 17.52
N THR A 183 -1.87 11.07 18.70
CA THR A 183 -1.22 9.77 18.89
C THR A 183 -2.05 8.96 19.89
N PHE A 184 -2.36 7.73 19.50
CA PHE A 184 -3.04 6.75 20.34
C PHE A 184 -2.02 5.74 20.85
N VAL A 185 -2.10 5.40 22.13
CA VAL A 185 -1.36 4.30 22.74
C VAL A 185 -2.37 3.24 23.16
N MET A 186 -2.22 2.03 22.64
CA MET A 186 -3.14 0.93 22.91
C MET A 186 -2.40 -0.29 23.45
N SER A 187 -3.08 -1.03 24.31
CA SER A 187 -2.67 -2.35 24.78
C SER A 187 -3.42 -3.43 24.02
N CYS A 188 -2.74 -4.53 23.71
CA CYS A 188 -3.33 -5.81 23.32
C CYS A 188 -3.32 -6.73 24.54
N LEU A 189 -4.51 -7.22 24.92
CA LEU A 189 -4.69 -8.10 26.06
C LEU A 189 -5.10 -9.49 25.60
N ILE A 190 -4.64 -10.49 26.34
CA ILE A 190 -5.06 -11.89 26.23
C ILE A 190 -5.64 -12.28 27.59
N ASP A 191 -6.92 -12.67 27.61
CA ASP A 191 -7.66 -12.96 28.85
C ASP A 191 -7.52 -11.87 29.92
N GLY A 192 -7.47 -10.59 29.48
CA GLY A 192 -7.34 -9.43 30.36
C GLY A 192 -5.90 -9.10 30.79
N GLU A 193 -4.90 -9.91 30.44
CA GLU A 193 -3.48 -9.62 30.73
C GLU A 193 -2.81 -8.86 29.57
N GLU A 194 -2.05 -7.79 29.87
CA GLU A 194 -1.34 -7.02 28.87
C GLU A 194 -0.18 -7.82 28.26
N MET A 195 -0.30 -8.09 26.96
CA MET A 195 0.70 -8.82 26.18
C MET A 195 1.53 -7.92 25.27
N GLY A 196 0.99 -6.80 24.81
CA GLY A 196 1.72 -5.89 23.97
C GLY A 196 1.17 -4.47 23.97
N VAL A 197 2.04 -3.48 23.79
CA VAL A 197 1.67 -2.07 23.68
C VAL A 197 2.14 -1.51 22.36
N GLY A 198 1.30 -0.69 21.72
CA GLY A 198 1.57 -0.08 20.45
C GLY A 198 1.07 1.36 20.34
N LYS A 199 1.68 2.11 19.42
CA LYS A 199 1.33 3.50 19.14
C LYS A 199 0.95 3.66 17.67
N GLY A 200 0.05 4.60 17.38
CA GLY A 200 -0.36 4.94 16.01
C GLY A 200 -1.04 6.30 15.94
N LYS A 201 -1.17 6.83 14.74
CA LYS A 201 -1.85 8.10 14.46
C LYS A 201 -3.39 7.98 14.54
N ASN A 202 -3.89 6.77 14.51
CA ASN A 202 -5.28 6.40 14.73
C ASN A 202 -5.36 5.10 15.52
N LYS A 203 -6.56 4.78 16.02
CA LYS A 203 -6.79 3.59 16.84
C LYS A 203 -6.43 2.29 16.10
N LYS A 204 -6.69 2.22 14.78
CA LYS A 204 -6.41 1.03 13.96
C LYS A 204 -4.90 0.77 13.89
N GLU A 205 -4.10 1.79 13.63
CA GLU A 205 -2.63 1.67 13.62
C GLU A 205 -2.08 1.29 14.99
N ALA A 206 -2.58 1.92 16.06
CA ALA A 206 -2.16 1.61 17.42
C ALA A 206 -2.50 0.16 17.81
N GLN A 207 -3.68 -0.37 17.40
CA GLN A 207 -4.05 -1.77 17.57
C GLN A 207 -3.12 -2.72 16.82
N GLN A 208 -2.81 -2.43 15.56
CA GLN A 208 -1.86 -3.23 14.76
C GLN A 208 -0.47 -3.27 15.42
N SER A 209 0.00 -2.12 15.89
CA SER A 209 1.29 -2.01 16.60
C SER A 209 1.29 -2.78 17.93
N ALA A 210 0.19 -2.74 18.69
CA ALA A 210 0.04 -3.49 19.94
C ALA A 210 -0.03 -5.00 19.68
N ALA A 211 -0.77 -5.42 18.65
CA ALA A 211 -0.84 -6.81 18.23
C ALA A 211 0.53 -7.35 17.81
N LYS A 212 1.29 -6.58 17.01
CA LYS A 212 2.68 -6.90 16.64
C LYS A 212 3.54 -7.15 17.88
N SER A 213 3.47 -6.24 18.85
CA SER A 213 4.23 -6.34 20.09
C SER A 213 3.85 -7.60 20.89
N ALA A 214 2.55 -7.92 20.95
CA ALA A 214 2.05 -9.13 21.63
C ALA A 214 2.54 -10.40 20.94
N MET A 215 2.44 -10.49 19.61
CA MET A 215 2.92 -11.65 18.84
C MET A 215 4.42 -11.88 19.02
N HIS A 216 5.21 -10.81 18.99
CA HIS A 216 6.64 -10.91 19.25
C HIS A 216 6.94 -11.44 20.66
N LYS A 217 6.20 -10.99 21.70
CA LYS A 217 6.33 -11.48 23.08
C LYS A 217 5.96 -12.95 23.22
N LEU A 218 4.99 -13.42 22.42
CA LEU A 218 4.57 -14.83 22.35
C LEU A 218 5.51 -15.71 21.51
N GLY A 219 6.48 -15.12 20.79
CA GLY A 219 7.32 -15.87 19.83
C GLY A 219 6.57 -16.31 18.59
N ILE A 220 5.43 -15.67 18.27
CA ILE A 220 4.58 -15.98 17.12
C ILE A 220 5.00 -15.04 15.97
N GLY A 221 5.28 -15.61 14.79
CA GLY A 221 5.55 -14.82 13.57
C GLY A 221 7.02 -14.50 13.32
N GLU A 222 7.97 -15.05 14.05
CA GLU A 222 9.36 -15.11 13.55
C GLU A 222 9.44 -16.16 12.44
N ILE A 223 9.21 -15.73 11.20
CA ILE A 223 9.56 -16.54 10.04
C ILE A 223 11.08 -16.62 10.00
N LYS A 224 11.60 -17.85 10.23
CA LYS A 224 13.02 -18.17 10.09
C LYS A 224 13.46 -18.05 8.64
#